data_d6c34507caff3e7b24bf6911663f3d2d
#
_entry.id   d6c34507caff3e7b24bf6911663f3d2d
#
_cell.length_a   1.000
_cell.length_b   1.000
_cell.length_c   1.000
_cell.angle_alpha   90.00
_cell.angle_beta   90.00
_cell.angle_gamma   90.00
#
_symmetry.space_group_name_H-M   'P 1'
#
loop_
_entity.id
_entity.type
_entity.pdbx_description
1 polymer ?
#
loop_
_entity_poly.entity_id
_entity_poly.type
_entity_poly.pdbx_seq_one_letter_code
_entity_poly.pdbx_strand_id
1 'polypeptide(L)'
;MNKFEFSVICTAIIISATIIPTLILEFPFVYFGITKKISFYIVLNVITNVTFNMILFIICYFSIGSRITLPIYAWYVIGELVLIPLGEAFAYKQISEKPIKRIVLFTYLANIASFIVGFAPLIVWNCIK
;
A
#
# COMPACT_ATOMS: atom_id res chain seq x y z
N MET A 1 -28.60 9.77 2.62
CA MET A 1 -27.25 9.54 2.06
C MET A 1 -27.41 8.97 0.67
N ASN A 2 -26.85 9.59 -0.33
CA ASN A 2 -26.90 9.09 -1.69
C ASN A 2 -25.85 7.96 -1.90
N LYS A 3 -25.95 7.24 -3.03
CA LYS A 3 -25.05 6.13 -3.34
C LYS A 3 -23.58 6.56 -3.44
N PHE A 4 -23.33 7.79 -3.86
CA PHE A 4 -21.98 8.34 -3.97
C PHE A 4 -21.37 8.57 -2.58
N GLU A 5 -22.10 9.24 -1.69
CA GLU A 5 -21.66 9.50 -0.31
C GLU A 5 -21.38 8.18 0.42
N PHE A 6 -22.26 7.20 0.30
CA PHE A 6 -22.06 5.87 0.87
C PHE A 6 -20.78 5.19 0.35
N SER A 7 -20.53 5.25 -0.96
CA SER A 7 -19.34 4.68 -1.57
C SER A 7 -18.05 5.36 -1.08
N VAL A 8 -18.06 6.69 -0.96
CA VAL A 8 -16.93 7.45 -0.44
C VAL A 8 -16.61 7.08 1.00
N ILE A 9 -17.65 6.98 1.85
CA ILE A 9 -17.47 6.61 3.26
C ILE A 9 -16.93 5.18 3.38
N CYS A 10 -17.49 4.22 2.64
CA CYS A 10 -17.00 2.84 2.64
C CYS A 10 -15.53 2.76 2.19
N THR A 11 -15.17 3.48 1.16
CA THR A 11 -13.79 3.55 0.66
C THR A 11 -12.85 4.13 1.70
N ALA A 12 -13.23 5.22 2.36
CA ALA A 12 -12.43 5.83 3.41
C ALA A 12 -12.22 4.88 4.60
N ILE A 13 -13.25 4.14 5.00
CA ILE A 13 -13.15 3.13 6.06
C ILE A 13 -12.19 2.01 5.66
N ILE A 14 -12.30 1.49 4.43
CA ILE A 14 -11.43 0.43 3.93
C ILE A 14 -9.98 0.90 3.89
N ILE A 15 -9.72 2.09 3.35
CA ILE A 15 -8.37 2.67 3.31
C ILE A 15 -7.80 2.80 4.73
N SER A 16 -8.57 3.33 5.66
CA SER A 16 -8.12 3.50 7.05
C SER A 16 -7.85 2.14 7.72
N ALA A 17 -8.70 1.16 7.49
CA ALA A 17 -8.56 -0.19 8.03
C ALA A 17 -7.33 -0.94 7.49
N THR A 18 -6.86 -0.62 6.28
CA THR A 18 -5.67 -1.25 5.70
C THR A 18 -4.36 -0.57 6.10
N ILE A 19 -4.38 0.73 6.39
CA ILE A 19 -3.18 1.48 6.78
C ILE A 19 -2.60 0.99 8.11
N ILE A 20 -3.43 0.75 9.12
CA ILE A 20 -2.96 0.35 10.45
C ILE A 20 -2.21 -0.97 10.43
N PRO A 21 -2.73 -2.08 9.85
CA PRO A 21 -1.97 -3.31 9.70
C PRO A 21 -0.67 -3.13 8.89
N THR A 22 -0.71 -2.35 7.82
CA THR A 22 0.48 -2.05 7.01
C THR A 22 1.56 -1.40 7.85
N LEU A 23 1.23 -0.37 8.62
CA LEU A 23 2.17 0.30 9.52
C LEU A 23 2.77 -0.65 10.55
N ILE A 24 1.96 -1.53 11.13
CA ILE A 24 2.43 -2.51 12.12
C ILE A 24 3.39 -3.52 11.50
N LEU A 25 3.08 -4.03 10.31
CA LEU A 25 3.87 -5.06 9.63
C LEU A 25 5.18 -4.52 9.05
N GLU A 26 5.17 -3.31 8.53
CA GLU A 26 6.34 -2.70 7.92
C GLU A 26 7.29 -2.07 8.95
N PHE A 27 6.78 -1.69 10.11
CA PHE A 27 7.54 -1.00 11.14
C PHE A 27 8.87 -1.67 11.51
N PRO A 28 8.94 -3.00 11.79
CA PRO A 28 10.19 -3.64 12.15
C PRO A 28 11.27 -3.52 11.08
N PHE A 29 10.89 -3.67 9.81
CA PHE A 29 11.81 -3.58 8.68
C PHE A 29 12.40 -2.18 8.54
N VAL A 30 11.55 -1.18 8.64
CA VAL A 30 11.98 0.23 8.52
C VAL A 30 12.79 0.67 9.71
N TYR A 31 12.34 0.37 10.92
CA TYR A 31 13.00 0.79 12.16
C TYR A 31 14.40 0.19 12.31
N PHE A 32 14.55 -1.11 12.07
CA PHE A 32 15.82 -1.79 12.19
C PHE A 32 16.68 -1.73 10.93
N GLY A 33 16.08 -1.58 9.76
CA GLY A 33 16.78 -1.65 8.49
C GLY A 33 17.12 -0.32 7.83
N ILE A 34 16.32 0.72 8.05
CA ILE A 34 16.37 1.97 7.29
C ILE A 34 16.60 3.18 8.18
N THR A 35 15.65 3.52 9.04
CA THR A 35 15.68 4.73 9.87
C THR A 35 14.89 4.56 11.16
N LYS A 36 15.33 5.25 12.21
CA LYS A 36 14.60 5.36 13.48
C LYS A 36 13.66 6.56 13.56
N LYS A 37 13.52 7.32 12.46
CA LYS A 37 12.61 8.46 12.38
C LYS A 37 11.17 8.00 12.15
N ILE A 38 10.50 7.63 13.24
CA ILE A 38 9.15 7.05 13.24
C ILE A 38 8.13 8.00 12.59
N SER A 39 8.21 9.30 12.89
CA SER A 39 7.30 10.29 12.31
C SER A 39 7.38 10.33 10.79
N PHE A 40 8.57 10.30 10.23
CA PHE A 40 8.77 10.27 8.78
C PHE A 40 8.22 8.98 8.17
N TYR A 41 8.47 7.84 8.81
CA TYR A 41 7.93 6.56 8.39
C TYR A 41 6.40 6.57 8.33
N ILE A 42 5.73 7.03 9.39
CA ILE A 42 4.27 7.06 9.45
C ILE A 42 3.70 7.99 8.36
N VAL A 43 4.24 9.21 8.26
CA VAL A 43 3.76 10.18 7.26
C VAL A 43 3.97 9.68 5.84
N LEU A 44 5.14 9.12 5.54
CA LEU A 44 5.43 8.57 4.22
C LEU A 44 4.48 7.44 3.86
N ASN A 45 4.28 6.48 4.76
CA ASN A 45 3.38 5.35 4.53
C ASN A 45 1.93 5.79 4.34
N VAL A 46 1.46 6.73 5.15
CA VAL A 46 0.11 7.28 5.00
C VAL A 46 -0.04 7.96 3.64
N ILE A 47 0.90 8.80 3.24
CA ILE A 47 0.84 9.51 1.96
C ILE A 47 0.86 8.51 0.79
N THR A 48 1.79 7.58 0.77
CA THR A 48 1.93 6.63 -0.35
C THR A 48 0.71 5.73 -0.47
N ASN A 49 0.25 5.16 0.61
CA ASN A 49 -0.90 4.25 0.61
C ASN A 49 -2.22 4.96 0.33
N VAL A 50 -2.45 6.13 0.92
CA VAL A 50 -3.68 6.91 0.65
C VAL A 50 -3.71 7.35 -0.81
N THR A 51 -2.61 7.92 -1.32
CA THR A 51 -2.53 8.36 -2.72
C THR A 51 -2.77 7.21 -3.68
N PHE A 52 -2.12 6.08 -3.46
CA PHE A 52 -2.28 4.91 -4.31
C PHE A 52 -3.71 4.36 -4.29
N ASN A 53 -4.31 4.21 -3.12
CA ASN A 53 -5.68 3.74 -3.00
C ASN A 53 -6.70 4.72 -3.60
N MET A 54 -6.47 6.03 -3.49
CA MET A 54 -7.32 7.03 -4.15
C MET A 54 -7.24 6.94 -5.67
N ILE A 55 -6.04 6.76 -6.24
CA ILE A 55 -5.86 6.56 -7.68
C ILE A 55 -6.58 5.29 -8.13
N LEU A 56 -6.44 4.18 -7.42
CA LEU A 56 -7.16 2.95 -7.72
C LEU A 56 -8.68 3.14 -7.64
N PHE A 57 -9.16 3.85 -6.64
CA PHE A 57 -10.58 4.16 -6.52
C PHE A 57 -11.11 4.94 -7.73
N ILE A 58 -10.38 5.95 -8.17
CA ILE A 58 -10.72 6.75 -9.34
C ILE A 58 -10.76 5.86 -10.60
N ILE A 59 -9.73 5.04 -10.81
CA ILE A 59 -9.67 4.12 -11.95
C ILE A 59 -10.86 3.15 -11.91
N CYS A 60 -11.15 2.54 -10.77
CA CYS A 60 -12.28 1.64 -10.62
C CYS A 60 -13.61 2.34 -10.87
N TYR A 61 -13.80 3.55 -10.37
CA TYR A 61 -15.02 4.32 -10.54
C TYR A 61 -15.32 4.61 -12.01
N PHE A 62 -14.31 5.05 -12.77
CA PHE A 62 -14.48 5.30 -14.21
C PHE A 62 -14.54 4.03 -15.06
N SER A 63 -14.15 2.89 -14.51
CA SER A 63 -14.18 1.59 -15.19
C SER A 63 -15.45 0.79 -14.89
N ILE A 64 -16.37 1.32 -14.10
CA ILE A 64 -17.66 0.69 -13.81
C ILE A 64 -18.44 0.52 -15.11
N GLY A 65 -18.75 -0.75 -15.46
CA GLY A 65 -19.41 -1.11 -16.72
C GLY A 65 -18.49 -1.64 -17.81
N SER A 66 -17.18 -1.51 -17.68
CA SER A 66 -16.21 -2.19 -18.53
C SER A 66 -15.75 -3.52 -17.89
N ARG A 67 -15.59 -4.56 -18.68
CA ARG A 67 -15.12 -5.89 -18.20
C ARG A 67 -13.61 -5.90 -17.89
N ILE A 68 -13.09 -4.84 -17.28
CA ILE A 68 -11.65 -4.66 -17.03
C ILE A 68 -11.35 -5.02 -15.58
N THR A 69 -11.52 -6.28 -15.22
CA THR A 69 -11.14 -6.75 -13.87
C THR A 69 -9.66 -7.14 -13.80
N LEU A 70 -9.16 -7.88 -14.79
CA LEU A 70 -7.78 -8.37 -14.78
C LEU A 70 -6.73 -7.25 -14.88
N PRO A 71 -6.84 -6.24 -15.76
CA PRO A 71 -5.92 -5.10 -15.77
C PRO A 71 -5.87 -4.31 -14.46
N ILE A 72 -7.00 -4.15 -13.78
CA ILE A 72 -7.04 -3.45 -12.48
C ILE A 72 -6.26 -4.23 -11.43
N TYR A 73 -6.41 -5.54 -11.34
CA TYR A 73 -5.62 -6.38 -10.44
C TYR A 73 -4.13 -6.33 -10.77
N ALA A 74 -3.75 -6.38 -12.04
CA ALA A 74 -2.37 -6.27 -12.47
C ALA A 74 -1.76 -4.92 -12.06
N TRP A 75 -2.46 -3.81 -12.25
CA TRP A 75 -2.04 -2.48 -11.81
C TRP A 75 -1.91 -2.39 -10.29
N TYR A 76 -2.84 -3.00 -9.55
CA TYR A 76 -2.75 -3.06 -8.10
C TYR A 76 -1.47 -3.77 -7.64
N VAL A 77 -1.18 -4.95 -8.18
CA VAL A 77 0.01 -5.74 -7.85
C VAL A 77 1.29 -4.98 -8.23
N ILE A 78 1.36 -4.39 -9.41
CA ILE A 78 2.51 -3.58 -9.85
C ILE A 78 2.69 -2.36 -8.95
N GLY A 79 1.61 -1.67 -8.61
CA GLY A 79 1.66 -0.53 -7.71
C GLY A 79 2.21 -0.89 -6.34
N GLU A 80 1.67 -1.92 -5.71
CA GLU A 80 2.06 -2.37 -4.37
C GLU A 80 3.48 -2.95 -4.31
N LEU A 81 3.92 -3.66 -5.35
CA LEU A 81 5.20 -4.35 -5.33
C LEU A 81 6.33 -3.62 -6.07
N VAL A 82 6.03 -2.60 -6.84
CA VAL A 82 7.04 -1.85 -7.62
C VAL A 82 6.97 -0.36 -7.33
N LEU A 83 5.84 0.28 -7.58
CA LEU A 83 5.74 1.74 -7.53
C LEU A 83 5.86 2.29 -6.10
N ILE A 84 5.14 1.72 -5.16
CA ILE A 84 5.20 2.14 -3.74
C ILE A 84 6.59 1.88 -3.16
N PRO A 85 7.17 0.67 -3.24
CA PRO A 85 8.50 0.43 -2.71
C PRO A 85 9.58 1.32 -3.32
N LEU A 86 9.54 1.59 -4.62
CA LEU A 86 10.50 2.49 -5.27
C LEU A 86 10.36 3.93 -4.76
N GLY A 87 9.14 4.44 -4.69
CA GLY A 87 8.87 5.78 -4.17
C GLY A 87 9.31 5.94 -2.71
N GLU A 88 9.01 4.96 -1.89
CA GLU A 88 9.40 4.93 -0.48
C GLU A 88 10.92 4.81 -0.31
N ALA A 89 11.58 3.93 -1.07
CA ALA A 89 13.04 3.80 -1.04
C ALA A 89 13.74 5.11 -1.41
N PHE A 90 13.23 5.80 -2.43
CA PHE A 90 13.73 7.11 -2.82
C PHE A 90 13.55 8.15 -1.70
N ALA A 91 12.40 8.19 -1.06
CA ALA A 91 12.12 9.08 0.05
C ALA A 91 13.00 8.76 1.27
N TYR A 92 13.17 7.49 1.63
CA TYR A 92 14.04 7.08 2.74
C TYR A 92 15.50 7.42 2.48
N LYS A 93 15.95 7.39 1.24
CA LYS A 93 17.33 7.77 0.90
C LYS A 93 17.64 9.23 1.26
N GLN A 94 16.63 10.09 1.27
CA GLN A 94 16.82 11.50 1.63
C GLN A 94 17.16 11.70 3.11
N ILE A 95 16.77 10.78 3.98
CA ILE A 95 16.90 10.92 5.43
C ILE A 95 17.74 9.84 6.10
N SER A 96 18.02 8.74 5.41
CA SER A 96 18.79 7.61 5.96
C SER A 96 20.24 7.67 5.50
N GLU A 97 21.16 7.41 6.43
CA GLU A 97 22.59 7.28 6.16
C GLU A 97 22.98 5.88 5.65
N LYS A 98 22.03 4.94 5.64
CA LYS A 98 22.27 3.57 5.20
C LYS A 98 22.55 3.51 3.69
N PRO A 99 23.30 2.48 3.23
CA PRO A 99 23.55 2.27 1.80
C PRO A 99 22.23 2.07 1.04
N ILE A 100 22.16 2.57 -0.20
CA ILE A 100 20.95 2.46 -1.03
C ILE A 100 20.47 1.01 -1.21
N LYS A 101 21.39 0.06 -1.34
CA LYS A 101 21.07 -1.36 -1.48
C LYS A 101 20.31 -1.89 -0.26
N ARG A 102 20.72 -1.47 0.94
CA ARG A 102 20.04 -1.83 2.18
C ARG A 102 18.66 -1.20 2.27
N ILE A 103 18.54 0.07 1.95
CA ILE A 103 17.26 0.79 1.95
C ILE A 103 16.28 0.12 1.00
N VAL A 104 16.67 -0.16 -0.22
CA VAL A 104 15.85 -0.84 -1.22
C VAL A 104 15.43 -2.23 -0.71
N LEU A 105 16.37 -3.03 -0.21
CA LEU A 105 16.07 -4.37 0.29
C LEU A 105 15.02 -4.34 1.40
N PHE A 106 15.21 -3.51 2.43
CA PHE A 106 14.29 -3.46 3.58
C PHE A 106 12.94 -2.82 3.21
N THR A 107 12.93 -1.86 2.31
CA THR A 107 11.68 -1.29 1.79
C THR A 107 10.86 -2.33 1.03
N TYR A 108 11.49 -3.13 0.17
CA TYR A 108 10.81 -4.21 -0.54
C TYR A 108 10.34 -5.31 0.41
N LEU A 109 11.16 -5.73 1.38
CA LEU A 109 10.75 -6.72 2.38
C LEU A 109 9.54 -6.24 3.19
N ALA A 110 9.53 -4.98 3.59
CA ALA A 110 8.42 -4.38 4.31
C ALA A 110 7.13 -4.43 3.47
N ASN A 111 7.19 -3.95 2.24
CA ASN A 111 6.03 -3.93 1.35
C ASN A 111 5.54 -5.32 0.95
N ILE A 112 6.45 -6.29 0.73
CA ILE A 112 6.08 -7.69 0.47
C ILE A 112 5.36 -8.29 1.68
N ALA A 113 5.86 -8.05 2.89
CA ALA A 113 5.24 -8.56 4.10
C ALA A 113 3.81 -8.02 4.29
N SER A 114 3.61 -6.72 4.12
CA SER A 114 2.28 -6.11 4.21
C SER A 114 1.35 -6.55 3.08
N PHE A 115 1.87 -6.71 1.86
CA PHE A 115 1.12 -7.22 0.71
C PHE A 115 0.62 -8.65 0.94
N ILE A 116 1.48 -9.56 1.38
CA ILE A 116 1.10 -10.97 1.63
C ILE A 116 -0.01 -11.04 2.69
N VAL A 117 0.13 -10.33 3.78
CA VAL A 117 -0.88 -10.34 4.86
C VAL A 117 -2.18 -9.68 4.41
N GLY A 118 -2.13 -8.60 3.65
CA GLY A 118 -3.31 -7.94 3.09
C GLY A 118 -4.02 -8.76 2.02
N PHE A 119 -3.31 -9.57 1.26
CA PHE A 119 -3.86 -10.37 0.16
C PHE A 119 -4.31 -11.78 0.59
N ALA A 120 -3.75 -12.32 1.67
CA ALA A 120 -4.08 -13.65 2.17
C ALA A 120 -5.58 -13.86 2.46
N PRO A 121 -6.31 -12.94 3.10
CA PRO A 121 -7.75 -13.09 3.30
C PRO A 121 -8.55 -13.20 2.01
N LEU A 122 -8.15 -12.48 0.96
CA LEU A 122 -8.82 -12.54 -0.36
C LEU A 122 -8.61 -13.90 -1.04
N ILE A 123 -7.40 -14.45 -0.94
CA ILE A 123 -7.09 -15.77 -1.48
C ILE A 123 -7.90 -16.84 -0.75
N VAL A 124 -7.88 -16.81 0.58
CA VAL A 124 -8.64 -17.76 1.42
C VAL A 124 -10.13 -17.68 1.11
N TRP A 125 -10.69 -16.48 1.01
CA TRP A 125 -12.11 -16.29 0.68
C TRP A 125 -12.49 -16.89 -0.67
N ASN A 126 -11.64 -16.73 -1.69
CA ASN A 126 -11.88 -17.31 -3.01
C ASN A 126 -11.70 -18.83 -3.06
N CYS A 127 -10.89 -19.41 -2.17
CA CYS A 127 -10.71 -20.85 -2.09
C CYS A 127 -11.83 -21.57 -1.33
N ILE A 128 -12.59 -20.85 -0.47
CA ILE A 128 -13.69 -21.42 0.32
C ILE A 128 -15.02 -21.39 -0.45
N LYS A 129 -15.13 -20.55 -1.47
CA LYS A 129 -16.30 -20.51 -2.37
C LYS A 129 -16.24 -21.57 -3.46
#